data_95a11a91f0a8dd91bf410b5bb5fb0eac
#
_entry.id   95a11a91f0a8dd91bf410b5bb5fb0eac
#
_cell.length_a   1.000
_cell.length_b   1.000
_cell.length_c   1.000
_cell.angle_alpha   90.00
_cell.angle_beta   90.00
_cell.angle_gamma   90.00
#
_symmetry.space_group_name_H-M   'P 1'
#
loop_
_entity.id
_entity.type
_entity.pdbx_description
1 polymer ?
#
loop_
_entity_poly.entity_id
_entity_poly.type
_entity_poly.pdbx_seq_one_letter_code
_entity_poly.pdbx_strand_id
1 'polypeptide(L)'
;EDRLMFEVKGEHSQKAAEALRARFPHRVTRVDACADFDAPGAFEALLAPSIEVKKERRIMGGKAGDWDDFPEKGRTLYLGSQSSPVRMRLYEKGLQPEYAHLNRPNWARIEVQVRPAKEAKETFSSLSPMEVWGAARWTRDIAAKVLEQHIDPHPAGTTYRLTDRETALRWMCKQYGQHLTSLAQDLGGWDCVGLTLQEIIAEQAKGR
;
A
#
# COMPACT_ATOMS: atom_id res chain seq x y z
N GLU A 1 12.39 21.37 12.47
CA GLU A 1 12.47 22.00 11.13
C GLU A 1 11.15 21.76 10.42
N ASP A 2 10.45 22.84 10.07
CA ASP A 2 9.25 22.79 9.25
C ASP A 2 9.64 22.43 7.83
N ARG A 3 9.20 21.24 7.40
CA ARG A 3 9.44 20.77 6.03
C ARG A 3 8.25 21.18 5.16
N LEU A 4 8.50 21.89 4.08
CA LEU A 4 7.49 22.17 3.08
C LEU A 4 7.01 20.86 2.44
N MET A 5 5.71 20.70 2.34
CA MET A 5 5.06 19.59 1.65
C MET A 5 4.22 20.13 0.50
N PHE A 6 4.42 19.57 -0.68
CA PHE A 6 3.64 19.87 -1.88
C PHE A 6 2.83 18.65 -2.29
N GLU A 7 1.56 18.86 -2.61
CA GLU A 7 0.71 17.86 -3.24
C GLU A 7 0.25 18.41 -4.59
N VAL A 8 0.47 17.64 -5.65
CA VAL A 8 0.03 17.98 -7.00
C VAL A 8 -0.86 16.86 -7.53
N LYS A 9 -2.03 17.23 -8.05
CA LYS A 9 -3.03 16.32 -8.59
C LYS A 9 -3.49 16.80 -9.98
N GLY A 10 -4.13 15.89 -10.71
CA GLY A 10 -4.78 16.19 -11.99
C GLY A 10 -3.80 16.25 -13.16
N GLU A 11 -4.23 16.89 -14.24
CA GLU A 11 -3.55 16.88 -15.54
C GLU A 11 -2.14 17.50 -15.52
N HIS A 12 -1.89 18.42 -14.60
CA HIS A 12 -0.59 19.10 -14.50
C HIS A 12 0.43 18.37 -13.61
N SER A 13 0.05 17.23 -12.99
CA SER A 13 0.92 16.53 -12.05
C SER A 13 2.22 16.04 -12.68
N GLN A 14 2.18 15.57 -13.92
CA GLN A 14 3.37 15.13 -14.65
C GLN A 14 4.36 16.29 -14.89
N LYS A 15 3.87 17.44 -15.39
CA LYS A 15 4.71 18.63 -15.61
C LYS A 15 5.32 19.15 -14.32
N ALA A 16 4.55 19.16 -13.24
CA ALA A 16 5.04 19.57 -11.93
C ALA A 16 6.12 18.60 -11.40
N ALA A 17 5.94 17.30 -11.54
CA ALA A 17 6.93 16.30 -11.16
C ALA A 17 8.24 16.47 -11.95
N GLU A 18 8.17 16.69 -13.25
CA GLU A 18 9.32 16.97 -14.11
C GLU A 18 10.07 18.26 -13.71
N ALA A 19 9.30 19.33 -13.43
CA ALA A 19 9.88 20.59 -12.98
C ALA A 19 10.58 20.46 -11.61
N LEU A 20 9.99 19.70 -10.68
CA LEU A 20 10.60 19.42 -9.38
C LEU A 20 11.89 18.62 -9.52
N ARG A 21 11.87 17.57 -10.33
CA ARG A 21 13.05 16.71 -10.60
C ARG A 21 14.22 17.52 -11.20
N ALA A 22 13.90 18.40 -12.13
CA ALA A 22 14.91 19.18 -12.83
C ALA A 22 15.57 20.27 -11.97
N ARG A 23 14.90 20.76 -10.92
CA ARG A 23 15.32 21.98 -10.21
C ARG A 23 15.60 21.83 -8.73
N PHE A 24 14.97 20.84 -8.07
CA PHE A 24 14.98 20.77 -6.60
C PHE A 24 15.22 19.34 -6.11
N PRO A 25 16.25 19.11 -5.27
CA PRO A 25 16.34 17.88 -4.50
C PRO A 25 15.10 17.75 -3.63
N HIS A 26 14.39 16.62 -3.73
CA HIS A 26 13.19 16.39 -2.96
C HIS A 26 13.01 14.89 -2.65
N ARG A 27 12.10 14.60 -1.73
CA ARG A 27 11.76 13.23 -1.34
C ARG A 27 10.26 13.06 -1.41
N VAL A 28 9.79 12.03 -2.11
CA VAL A 28 8.36 11.76 -2.20
C VAL A 28 7.86 10.95 -1.01
N THR A 29 6.67 11.32 -0.52
CA THR A 29 5.94 10.56 0.51
C THR A 29 4.87 9.68 -0.10
N ARG A 30 4.40 10.04 -1.29
CA ARG A 30 3.46 9.28 -2.11
C ARG A 30 3.66 9.63 -3.57
N VAL A 31 3.60 8.64 -4.42
CA VAL A 31 3.51 8.79 -5.87
C VAL A 31 2.47 7.83 -6.41
N ASP A 32 1.63 8.32 -7.32
CA ASP A 32 0.61 7.55 -8.01
C ASP A 32 0.95 7.55 -9.50
N ALA A 33 1.20 6.38 -10.07
CA ALA A 33 1.47 6.20 -11.49
C ALA A 33 0.27 5.50 -12.15
N CYS A 34 -0.28 6.11 -13.18
CA CYS A 34 -1.50 5.62 -13.83
C CYS A 34 -1.32 5.41 -15.33
N ALA A 35 -2.12 4.48 -15.86
CA ALA A 35 -2.34 4.28 -17.28
C ALA A 35 -3.85 4.33 -17.56
N ASP A 36 -4.22 5.02 -18.64
CA ASP A 36 -5.59 5.24 -19.06
C ASP A 36 -5.86 4.47 -20.34
N PHE A 37 -7.03 3.85 -20.41
CA PHE A 37 -7.52 3.11 -21.58
C PHE A 37 -8.95 3.54 -21.86
N ASP A 38 -9.25 3.90 -23.10
CA ASP A 38 -10.57 4.34 -23.50
C ASP A 38 -11.01 3.60 -24.76
N ALA A 39 -11.44 2.37 -24.57
CA ALA A 39 -11.93 1.50 -25.62
C ALA A 39 -13.02 0.59 -25.05
N PRO A 40 -13.98 0.15 -25.87
CA PRO A 40 -14.96 -0.85 -25.46
C PRO A 40 -14.30 -2.07 -24.83
N GLY A 41 -14.75 -2.45 -23.63
CA GLY A 41 -14.19 -3.58 -22.89
C GLY A 41 -12.84 -3.34 -22.21
N ALA A 42 -12.33 -2.10 -22.17
CA ALA A 42 -11.02 -1.78 -21.56
C ALA A 42 -10.95 -2.23 -20.09
N PHE A 43 -11.99 -1.99 -19.31
CA PHE A 43 -12.01 -2.41 -17.90
C PHE A 43 -11.88 -3.93 -17.77
N GLU A 44 -12.59 -4.73 -18.55
CA GLU A 44 -12.54 -6.19 -18.50
C GLU A 44 -11.18 -6.72 -18.97
N ALA A 45 -10.61 -6.11 -20.00
CA ALA A 45 -9.27 -6.49 -20.49
C ALA A 45 -8.18 -6.28 -19.45
N LEU A 46 -8.31 -5.27 -18.58
CA LEU A 46 -7.40 -5.02 -17.47
C LEU A 46 -7.74 -5.86 -16.23
N LEU A 47 -9.03 -6.15 -16.03
CA LEU A 47 -9.52 -6.87 -14.84
C LEU A 47 -9.03 -8.31 -14.80
N ALA A 48 -9.18 -9.04 -15.89
CA ALA A 48 -8.86 -10.46 -15.95
C ALA A 48 -7.39 -10.76 -15.56
N PRO A 49 -6.36 -10.14 -16.18
CA PRO A 49 -4.96 -10.34 -15.80
C PRO A 49 -4.65 -9.83 -14.38
N SER A 50 -5.32 -8.75 -13.92
CA SER A 50 -5.14 -8.26 -12.56
C SER A 50 -5.64 -9.27 -11.51
N ILE A 51 -6.76 -9.93 -11.76
CA ILE A 51 -7.30 -10.98 -10.89
C ILE A 51 -6.41 -12.24 -10.94
N GLU A 52 -5.87 -12.59 -12.10
CA GLU A 52 -4.93 -13.70 -12.24
C GLU A 52 -3.69 -13.49 -11.35
N VAL A 53 -3.02 -12.34 -11.49
CA VAL A 53 -1.86 -11.99 -10.65
C VAL A 53 -2.23 -11.91 -9.17
N LYS A 54 -3.42 -11.36 -8.83
CA LYS A 54 -3.93 -11.36 -7.46
C LYS A 54 -3.96 -12.77 -6.86
N LYS A 55 -4.47 -13.75 -7.61
CA LYS A 55 -4.55 -15.16 -7.17
C LYS A 55 -3.17 -15.80 -7.07
N GLU A 56 -2.34 -15.66 -8.10
CA GLU A 56 -0.98 -16.22 -8.14
C GLU A 56 -0.10 -15.70 -7.00
N ARG A 57 -0.18 -14.40 -6.71
CA ARG A 57 0.63 -13.74 -5.68
C ARG A 57 -0.06 -13.65 -4.32
N ARG A 58 -1.27 -14.18 -4.16
CA ARG A 58 -2.06 -14.16 -2.91
C ARG A 58 -2.21 -12.76 -2.33
N ILE A 59 -2.52 -11.77 -3.20
CA ILE A 59 -2.61 -10.38 -2.80
C ILE A 59 -3.97 -10.10 -2.17
N MET A 60 -3.96 -9.45 -1.02
CA MET A 60 -5.17 -8.92 -0.41
C MET A 60 -5.79 -7.85 -1.31
N GLY A 61 -7.10 -7.80 -1.37
CA GLY A 61 -7.79 -6.79 -2.18
C GLY A 61 -9.28 -6.78 -1.91
N GLY A 62 -9.96 -5.80 -2.45
CA GLY A 62 -11.40 -5.61 -2.32
C GLY A 62 -12.00 -5.03 -3.58
N LYS A 63 -13.30 -5.01 -3.62
CA LYS A 63 -14.12 -4.42 -4.68
C LYS A 63 -14.94 -3.27 -4.07
N ALA A 64 -15.18 -2.24 -4.85
CA ALA A 64 -16.14 -1.17 -4.53
C ALA A 64 -16.94 -0.82 -5.77
N GLY A 65 -18.09 -0.19 -5.60
CA GLY A 65 -19.07 0.02 -6.65
C GLY A 65 -20.00 -1.19 -6.77
N ASP A 66 -20.93 -1.09 -7.69
CA ASP A 66 -21.90 -2.14 -7.94
C ASP A 66 -21.41 -3.06 -9.07
N TRP A 67 -21.18 -4.31 -8.73
CA TRP A 67 -20.60 -5.28 -9.64
C TRP A 67 -21.65 -6.16 -10.34
N ASP A 68 -22.85 -6.20 -9.80
CA ASP A 68 -23.87 -7.15 -10.20
C ASP A 68 -25.11 -6.46 -10.80
N ASP A 69 -25.65 -5.43 -10.12
CA ASP A 69 -26.95 -4.88 -10.44
C ASP A 69 -26.92 -3.52 -11.18
N PHE A 70 -25.93 -2.64 -10.89
CA PHE A 70 -25.88 -1.27 -11.41
C PHE A 70 -24.49 -0.92 -11.97
N PRO A 71 -24.09 -1.53 -13.11
CA PRO A 71 -22.76 -1.32 -13.69
C PRO A 71 -22.49 0.15 -14.08
N GLU A 72 -23.53 0.95 -14.30
CA GLU A 72 -23.42 2.38 -14.61
C GLU A 72 -22.87 3.23 -13.45
N LYS A 73 -22.86 2.71 -12.22
CA LYS A 73 -22.25 3.38 -11.06
C LYS A 73 -20.74 3.25 -11.00
N GLY A 74 -20.17 2.47 -11.93
CA GLY A 74 -18.73 2.25 -12.01
C GLY A 74 -18.21 1.26 -10.95
N ARG A 75 -17.24 0.46 -11.37
CA ARG A 75 -16.62 -0.59 -10.56
C ARG A 75 -15.18 -0.23 -10.23
N THR A 76 -14.72 -0.63 -9.07
CA THR A 76 -13.32 -0.47 -8.65
C THR A 76 -12.80 -1.75 -8.04
N LEU A 77 -11.65 -2.23 -8.54
CA LEU A 77 -10.85 -3.27 -7.93
C LEU A 77 -9.68 -2.64 -7.18
N TYR A 78 -9.49 -3.02 -5.92
CA TYR A 78 -8.33 -2.67 -5.12
C TYR A 78 -7.44 -3.89 -4.91
N LEU A 79 -6.13 -3.75 -5.11
CA LEU A 79 -5.11 -4.72 -4.74
C LEU A 79 -4.10 -4.09 -3.77
N GLY A 80 -3.68 -4.86 -2.76
CA GLY A 80 -2.92 -4.36 -1.62
C GLY A 80 -3.80 -3.74 -0.53
N SER A 81 -3.41 -3.90 0.73
CA SER A 81 -4.14 -3.30 1.85
C SER A 81 -3.99 -1.78 1.89
N GLN A 82 -4.90 -1.06 2.56
CA GLN A 82 -4.80 0.41 2.72
C GLN A 82 -3.50 0.84 3.42
N SER A 83 -2.99 -0.01 4.27
CA SER A 83 -1.77 0.24 5.03
C SER A 83 -0.50 -0.27 4.34
N SER A 84 -0.63 -0.91 3.17
CA SER A 84 0.52 -1.37 2.38
C SER A 84 1.29 -0.18 1.78
N PRO A 85 2.62 -0.25 1.70
CA PRO A 85 3.40 0.74 0.96
C PRO A 85 3.08 0.77 -0.54
N VAL A 86 2.58 -0.33 -1.09
CA VAL A 86 2.19 -0.43 -2.49
C VAL A 86 0.74 -0.90 -2.59
N ARG A 87 -0.07 -0.15 -3.32
CA ARG A 87 -1.48 -0.43 -3.59
C ARG A 87 -1.78 -0.16 -5.05
N MET A 88 -2.72 -0.87 -5.62
CA MET A 88 -3.23 -0.64 -6.97
C MET A 88 -4.74 -0.41 -6.94
N ARG A 89 -5.22 0.42 -7.86
CA ARG A 89 -6.64 0.57 -8.19
C ARG A 89 -6.81 0.36 -9.68
N LEU A 90 -7.84 -0.40 -10.05
CA LEU A 90 -8.38 -0.46 -11.40
C LEU A 90 -9.85 -0.03 -11.33
N TYR A 91 -10.25 0.96 -12.09
CA TYR A 91 -11.60 1.51 -12.02
C TYR A 91 -12.11 2.08 -13.33
N GLU A 92 -13.44 2.09 -13.49
CA GLU A 92 -14.14 2.69 -14.60
C GLU A 92 -14.23 4.21 -14.39
N LYS A 93 -13.17 4.89 -14.83
CA LYS A 93 -13.00 6.33 -14.58
C LYS A 93 -14.07 7.17 -15.28
N GLY A 94 -14.49 6.79 -16.47
CA GLY A 94 -15.50 7.51 -17.24
C GLY A 94 -16.89 7.49 -16.61
N LEU A 95 -17.16 6.54 -15.70
CA LEU A 95 -18.43 6.45 -14.97
C LEU A 95 -18.41 7.20 -13.63
N GLN A 96 -17.26 7.80 -13.25
CA GLN A 96 -17.20 8.64 -12.05
C GLN A 96 -17.92 9.98 -12.29
N PRO A 97 -18.69 10.48 -11.30
CA PRO A 97 -19.48 11.72 -11.45
C PRO A 97 -18.66 12.92 -11.93
N GLU A 98 -17.41 13.02 -11.48
CA GLU A 98 -16.50 14.12 -11.83
C GLU A 98 -16.13 14.13 -13.32
N TYR A 99 -16.21 12.97 -14.00
CA TYR A 99 -15.82 12.80 -15.40
C TYR A 99 -16.98 12.52 -16.34
N ALA A 100 -18.21 12.42 -15.83
CA ALA A 100 -19.41 12.13 -16.62
C ALA A 100 -19.61 13.15 -17.77
N HIS A 101 -19.24 14.41 -17.54
CA HIS A 101 -19.34 15.49 -18.55
C HIS A 101 -18.46 15.27 -19.78
N LEU A 102 -17.43 14.41 -19.70
CA LEU A 102 -16.53 14.09 -20.80
C LEU A 102 -17.13 13.06 -21.78
N ASN A 103 -18.25 12.43 -21.42
CA ASN A 103 -18.93 11.41 -22.21
C ASN A 103 -18.00 10.29 -22.73
N ARG A 104 -17.18 9.74 -21.83
CA ARG A 104 -16.21 8.66 -22.10
C ARG A 104 -16.52 7.41 -21.27
N PRO A 105 -17.62 6.71 -21.50
CA PRO A 105 -18.08 5.61 -20.63
C PRO A 105 -17.12 4.41 -20.59
N ASN A 106 -16.31 4.24 -21.64
CA ASN A 106 -15.34 3.13 -21.72
C ASN A 106 -13.98 3.45 -21.06
N TRP A 107 -13.84 4.65 -20.51
CA TRP A 107 -12.56 5.06 -19.91
C TRP A 107 -12.31 4.33 -18.61
N ALA A 108 -11.35 3.39 -18.67
CA ALA A 108 -10.81 2.68 -17.52
C ALA A 108 -9.43 3.23 -17.16
N ARG A 109 -9.14 3.29 -15.87
CA ARG A 109 -7.81 3.63 -15.34
C ARG A 109 -7.29 2.53 -14.43
N ILE A 110 -6.03 2.19 -14.65
CA ILE A 110 -5.26 1.39 -13.70
C ILE A 110 -4.14 2.25 -13.12
N GLU A 111 -3.96 2.24 -11.81
CA GLU A 111 -2.96 3.06 -11.15
C GLU A 111 -2.28 2.32 -10.00
N VAL A 112 -0.98 2.52 -9.85
CA VAL A 112 -0.20 2.06 -8.72
C VAL A 112 0.11 3.24 -7.83
N GLN A 113 -0.30 3.13 -6.57
CA GLN A 113 0.02 4.07 -5.51
C GLN A 113 1.17 3.51 -4.68
N VAL A 114 2.25 4.28 -4.55
CA VAL A 114 3.42 3.91 -3.75
C VAL A 114 3.66 4.94 -2.66
N ARG A 115 3.85 4.46 -1.44
CA ARG A 115 4.29 5.24 -0.28
C ARG A 115 5.68 4.76 0.11
N PRO A 116 6.74 5.28 -0.50
CA PRO A 116 8.09 4.82 -0.25
C PRO A 116 8.55 5.14 1.16
N ALA A 117 9.40 4.28 1.72
CA ALA A 117 9.93 4.43 3.06
C ALA A 117 11.44 4.73 3.02
N LYS A 118 11.93 5.43 4.01
CA LYS A 118 13.35 5.72 4.24
C LYS A 118 14.04 6.26 2.97
N GLU A 119 15.10 5.60 2.53
CA GLU A 119 15.92 5.96 1.35
C GLU A 119 15.14 5.82 0.04
N ALA A 120 14.20 4.89 -0.04
CA ALA A 120 13.35 4.75 -1.22
C ALA A 120 12.58 6.04 -1.56
N LYS A 121 12.35 6.95 -0.61
CA LYS A 121 11.72 8.27 -0.86
C LYS A 121 12.52 9.12 -1.85
N GLU A 122 13.82 9.02 -1.80
CA GLU A 122 14.72 9.74 -2.71
C GLU A 122 14.73 9.05 -4.07
N THR A 123 14.90 7.73 -4.11
CA THR A 123 14.82 6.96 -5.35
C THR A 123 13.53 7.25 -6.12
N PHE A 124 12.38 7.17 -5.45
CA PHE A 124 11.08 7.40 -6.08
C PHE A 124 10.86 8.87 -6.52
N SER A 125 11.66 9.82 -6.05
CA SER A 125 11.59 11.20 -6.53
C SER A 125 12.10 11.36 -7.96
N SER A 126 12.92 10.44 -8.45
CA SER A 126 13.53 10.47 -9.79
C SER A 126 12.91 9.49 -10.79
N LEU A 127 12.11 8.51 -10.33
CA LEU A 127 11.51 7.50 -11.20
C LEU A 127 10.48 8.09 -12.15
N SER A 128 10.48 7.65 -13.38
CA SER A 128 9.40 7.89 -14.34
C SER A 128 8.09 7.22 -13.90
N PRO A 129 6.93 7.61 -14.42
CA PRO A 129 5.66 6.94 -14.10
C PRO A 129 5.68 5.43 -14.36
N MET A 130 6.38 4.97 -15.39
CA MET A 130 6.48 3.55 -15.70
C MET A 130 7.34 2.82 -14.68
N GLU A 131 8.49 3.38 -14.28
CA GLU A 131 9.39 2.76 -13.30
C GLU A 131 8.75 2.65 -11.91
N VAL A 132 7.77 3.50 -11.56
CA VAL A 132 7.01 3.39 -10.29
C VAL A 132 6.31 2.04 -10.16
N TRP A 133 5.91 1.40 -11.28
CA TRP A 133 5.35 0.05 -11.27
C TRP A 133 6.37 -1.02 -10.81
N GLY A 134 7.65 -0.67 -10.78
CA GLY A 134 8.72 -1.50 -10.22
C GLY A 134 8.65 -1.71 -8.70
N ALA A 135 7.76 -1.02 -7.98
CA ALA A 135 7.68 -0.97 -6.52
C ALA A 135 7.45 -2.32 -5.83
N ALA A 136 6.79 -3.26 -6.50
CA ALA A 136 6.57 -4.61 -6.00
C ALA A 136 6.59 -5.63 -7.14
N ARG A 137 6.87 -6.90 -6.80
CA ARG A 137 6.89 -7.97 -7.81
C ARG A 137 5.55 -8.09 -8.53
N TRP A 138 4.46 -8.07 -7.80
CA TRP A 138 3.12 -8.23 -8.35
C TRP A 138 2.68 -7.05 -9.21
N THR A 139 3.13 -5.82 -8.94
CA THR A 139 2.85 -4.67 -9.82
C THR A 139 3.60 -4.79 -11.14
N ARG A 140 4.82 -5.32 -11.13
CA ARG A 140 5.56 -5.63 -12.35
C ARG A 140 4.90 -6.74 -13.17
N ASP A 141 4.42 -7.79 -12.50
CA ASP A 141 3.71 -8.88 -13.18
C ASP A 141 2.43 -8.36 -13.88
N ILE A 142 1.71 -7.43 -13.23
CA ILE A 142 0.55 -6.77 -13.86
C ILE A 142 1.00 -5.89 -15.02
N ALA A 143 2.03 -5.06 -14.85
CA ALA A 143 2.53 -4.20 -15.91
C ALA A 143 2.97 -5.03 -17.14
N ALA A 144 3.61 -6.17 -16.94
CA ALA A 144 3.98 -7.07 -18.03
C ALA A 144 2.75 -7.61 -18.77
N LYS A 145 1.65 -7.91 -18.08
CA LYS A 145 0.44 -8.46 -18.69
C LYS A 145 -0.48 -7.42 -19.33
N VAL A 146 -0.56 -6.21 -18.77
CA VAL A 146 -1.54 -5.19 -19.21
C VAL A 146 -0.92 -3.99 -19.93
N LEU A 147 0.35 -3.69 -19.68
CA LEU A 147 1.08 -2.59 -20.31
C LEU A 147 2.13 -3.08 -21.30
N GLU A 148 2.33 -4.41 -21.38
CA GLU A 148 3.36 -5.05 -22.20
C GLU A 148 4.78 -4.51 -21.91
N GLN A 149 5.01 -4.13 -20.64
CA GLN A 149 6.25 -3.51 -20.21
C GLN A 149 7.01 -4.39 -19.21
N HIS A 150 8.30 -4.59 -19.50
CA HIS A 150 9.24 -5.17 -18.54
C HIS A 150 9.88 -4.06 -17.73
N ILE A 151 9.70 -4.10 -16.42
CA ILE A 151 10.11 -3.03 -15.51
C ILE A 151 11.06 -3.60 -14.46
N ASP A 152 12.18 -2.89 -14.26
CA ASP A 152 13.15 -3.23 -13.23
C ASP A 152 12.59 -3.07 -11.80
N PRO A 153 13.13 -3.84 -10.84
CA PRO A 153 12.72 -3.71 -9.44
C PRO A 153 13.15 -2.37 -8.85
N HIS A 154 12.17 -1.63 -8.31
CA HIS A 154 12.38 -0.42 -7.51
C HIS A 154 11.67 -0.57 -6.16
N PRO A 155 12.25 -1.30 -5.18
CA PRO A 155 11.56 -1.60 -3.93
C PRO A 155 11.14 -0.32 -3.18
N ALA A 156 9.86 -0.25 -2.80
CA ALA A 156 9.31 0.88 -2.04
C ALA A 156 9.87 1.00 -0.62
N GLY A 157 10.72 0.06 -0.21
CA GLY A 157 11.15 -0.10 1.15
C GLY A 157 10.05 -0.72 2.02
N THR A 158 10.45 -1.33 3.10
CA THR A 158 9.52 -1.84 4.12
C THR A 158 9.60 -0.95 5.34
N THR A 159 8.49 -0.38 5.75
CA THR A 159 8.35 0.00 7.14
C THR A 159 8.27 -1.30 7.93
N TYR A 160 9.27 -1.56 8.77
CA TYR A 160 9.18 -2.66 9.72
C TYR A 160 7.91 -2.48 10.54
N ARG A 161 6.96 -3.37 10.39
CA ARG A 161 5.80 -3.46 11.26
C ARG A 161 6.09 -4.53 12.28
N LEU A 162 5.96 -4.14 13.52
CA LEU A 162 5.96 -5.10 14.62
C LEU A 162 4.86 -6.13 14.34
N THR A 163 5.16 -7.40 14.54
CA THR A 163 4.14 -8.44 14.56
C THR A 163 3.13 -8.13 15.67
N ASP A 164 1.93 -8.69 15.60
CA ASP A 164 0.93 -8.53 16.67
C ASP A 164 1.50 -8.94 18.02
N ARG A 165 2.33 -9.99 18.05
CA ARG A 165 3.07 -10.43 19.25
C ARG A 165 4.03 -9.36 19.75
N GLU A 166 4.87 -8.79 18.89
CA GLU A 166 5.83 -7.74 19.29
C GLU A 166 5.12 -6.48 19.75
N THR A 167 3.99 -6.13 19.09
CA THR A 167 3.13 -5.02 19.50
C THR A 167 2.57 -5.27 20.90
N ALA A 168 2.01 -6.45 21.15
CA ALA A 168 1.49 -6.84 22.47
C ALA A 168 2.57 -6.80 23.55
N LEU A 169 3.76 -7.33 23.26
CA LEU A 169 4.90 -7.30 24.21
C LEU A 169 5.34 -5.87 24.50
N ARG A 170 5.44 -4.99 23.52
CA ARG A 170 5.80 -3.58 23.75
C ARG A 170 4.73 -2.84 24.56
N TRP A 171 3.45 -3.11 24.30
CA TRP A 171 2.36 -2.58 25.10
C TRP A 171 2.44 -3.07 26.55
N MET A 172 2.67 -4.35 26.77
CA MET A 172 2.86 -4.93 28.09
C MET A 172 4.04 -4.28 28.82
N CYS A 173 5.20 -4.15 28.17
CA CYS A 173 6.38 -3.48 28.75
C CYS A 173 6.11 -2.01 29.04
N LYS A 174 5.37 -1.29 28.18
CA LYS A 174 5.02 0.12 28.43
C LYS A 174 4.08 0.27 29.61
N GLN A 175 3.10 -0.62 29.75
CA GLN A 175 2.07 -0.55 30.78
C GLN A 175 2.54 -1.09 32.12
N TYR A 176 3.28 -2.19 32.10
CA TYR A 176 3.65 -2.93 33.33
C TYR A 176 5.17 -2.97 33.57
N GLY A 177 5.97 -2.26 32.79
CA GLY A 177 7.42 -2.34 32.84
C GLY A 177 8.00 -2.03 34.24
N GLN A 178 7.46 -1.04 34.94
CA GLN A 178 7.89 -0.72 36.33
C GLN A 178 7.60 -1.88 37.29
N HIS A 179 6.42 -2.48 37.20
CA HIS A 179 6.04 -3.63 38.03
C HIS A 179 6.90 -4.85 37.73
N LEU A 180 7.19 -5.12 36.44
CA LEU A 180 8.08 -6.22 36.05
C LEU A 180 9.53 -5.99 36.52
N THR A 181 9.99 -4.74 36.51
CA THR A 181 11.33 -4.39 37.03
C THR A 181 11.41 -4.56 38.53
N SER A 182 10.40 -4.11 39.29
CA SER A 182 10.31 -4.33 40.73
C SER A 182 10.27 -5.83 41.03
N LEU A 183 9.44 -6.60 40.36
CA LEU A 183 9.35 -8.04 40.52
C LEU A 183 10.69 -8.74 40.22
N ALA A 184 11.44 -8.29 39.20
CA ALA A 184 12.77 -8.82 38.91
C ALA A 184 13.76 -8.55 40.02
N GLN A 185 13.68 -7.38 40.69
CA GLN A 185 14.50 -7.05 41.85
C GLN A 185 14.14 -7.93 43.06
N ASP A 186 12.84 -8.10 43.32
CA ASP A 186 12.35 -8.90 44.45
C ASP A 186 12.66 -10.38 44.30
N LEU A 187 12.65 -10.92 43.08
CA LEU A 187 12.88 -12.34 42.78
C LEU A 187 14.35 -12.67 42.47
N GLY A 188 15.24 -11.67 42.38
CA GLY A 188 16.65 -11.84 42.12
C GLY A 188 17.05 -11.94 40.65
N GLY A 189 16.15 -11.66 39.68
CA GLY A 189 16.50 -11.58 38.27
C GLY A 189 15.34 -11.73 37.30
N TRP A 190 15.59 -11.38 36.05
CA TRP A 190 14.59 -11.46 34.99
C TRP A 190 14.18 -12.89 34.61
N ASP A 191 15.07 -13.87 34.82
CA ASP A 191 14.77 -15.28 34.58
C ASP A 191 13.65 -15.78 35.50
N CYS A 192 13.66 -15.33 36.77
CA CYS A 192 12.60 -15.64 37.73
C CYS A 192 11.27 -15.00 37.36
N VAL A 193 11.28 -13.78 36.83
CA VAL A 193 10.05 -13.13 36.33
C VAL A 193 9.39 -13.98 35.22
N GLY A 194 10.19 -14.51 34.30
CA GLY A 194 9.68 -15.37 33.22
C GLY A 194 9.00 -16.64 33.78
N LEU A 195 9.56 -17.28 34.77
CA LEU A 195 8.99 -18.47 35.43
C LEU A 195 7.69 -18.11 36.16
N THR A 196 7.66 -17.03 36.92
CA THR A 196 6.49 -16.57 37.65
C THR A 196 5.34 -16.22 36.68
N LEU A 197 5.63 -15.54 35.57
CA LEU A 197 4.61 -15.26 34.55
C LEU A 197 4.07 -16.55 33.90
N GLN A 198 4.92 -17.54 33.67
CA GLN A 198 4.51 -18.84 33.15
C GLN A 198 3.54 -19.56 34.09
N GLU A 199 3.82 -19.54 35.41
CA GLU A 199 2.94 -20.12 36.42
C GLU A 199 1.58 -19.43 36.47
N ILE A 200 1.56 -18.10 36.50
CA ILE A 200 0.33 -17.29 36.49
C ILE A 200 -0.53 -17.59 35.24
N ILE A 201 0.10 -17.66 34.06
CA ILE A 201 -0.59 -17.98 32.81
C ILE A 201 -1.17 -19.39 32.85
N ALA A 202 -0.42 -20.35 33.40
CA ALA A 202 -0.88 -21.74 33.53
C ALA A 202 -2.04 -21.87 34.51
N GLU A 203 -2.06 -21.11 35.60
CA GLU A 203 -3.19 -21.07 36.55
C GLU A 203 -4.44 -20.48 35.94
N GLN A 204 -4.32 -19.34 35.19
CA GLN A 204 -5.45 -18.72 34.49
C GLN A 204 -6.06 -19.61 33.42
N ALA A 205 -5.25 -20.47 32.78
CA ALA A 205 -5.71 -21.41 31.78
C ALA A 205 -6.53 -22.57 32.39
N LYS A 206 -6.30 -22.94 33.67
CA LYS A 206 -7.03 -23.99 34.37
C LYS A 206 -8.38 -23.51 34.91
N GLY A 207 -8.57 -22.20 35.04
CA GLY A 207 -9.80 -21.59 35.57
C GLY A 207 -10.86 -21.24 34.51
N ARG A 208 -10.61 -21.60 33.25
CA ARG A 208 -11.54 -21.47 32.12
C ARG A 208 -12.03 -22.84 31.68
#